data_2c0e4e8e46796d9a1347f6ceca7a78dd
#
_entry.id   2c0e4e8e46796d9a1347f6ceca7a78dd
#
_cell.length_a   1.000
_cell.length_b   1.000
_cell.length_c   1.000
_cell.angle_alpha   90.00
_cell.angle_beta   90.00
_cell.angle_gamma   90.00
#
_symmetry.space_group_name_H-M   'P 1'
#
loop_
_entity.id
_entity.type
_entity.pdbx_description
1 polymer ?
#
loop_
_entity_poly.entity_id
_entity_poly.type
_entity_poly.pdbx_seq_one_letter_code
_entity_poly.pdbx_strand_id
1 'polypeptide(L)'
;MTNSEKIAVSPRLRSLRWMIAVGALAAIAAPGAADARVGRAYDGVWNVVFATTRGTCSSGYSVPFTVTGSRVSSAGGGRVSGSVNRAGGVAVQVSVGASHASGGGRLTGNSGAGSWRGIISGDNCAGTWHATRS
;
A
#
# COMPACT_ATOMS: atom_id res chain seq x y z
N MET A 1 0.06 37.41 55.56
CA MET A 1 -0.33 38.63 54.96
C MET A 1 0.01 38.69 53.50
N THR A 2 1.18 39.10 53.23
CA THR A 2 1.62 39.25 51.85
C THR A 2 1.81 37.93 51.14
N ASN A 3 1.81 36.88 51.86
CA ASN A 3 2.10 35.57 51.27
C ASN A 3 1.06 35.07 50.32
N SER A 4 -0.18 35.41 50.58
CA SER A 4 -1.26 34.92 49.74
C SER A 4 -1.18 35.45 48.32
N GLU A 5 -0.62 36.59 48.13
CA GLU A 5 -0.49 37.16 46.81
C GLU A 5 0.41 36.33 45.91
N LYS A 6 1.48 35.91 46.45
CA LYS A 6 2.46 35.16 45.68
C LYS A 6 1.91 33.83 45.22
N ILE A 7 1.13 33.21 46.06
CA ILE A 7 0.53 31.93 45.75
C ILE A 7 -0.39 32.00 44.56
N ALA A 8 -1.16 33.05 44.49
CA ALA A 8 -2.13 33.23 43.43
C ALA A 8 -1.45 33.33 42.05
N VAL A 9 -0.31 33.96 41.99
CA VAL A 9 0.39 34.16 40.73
C VAL A 9 0.91 32.88 40.18
N SER A 10 1.46 32.06 41.01
CA SER A 10 2.06 30.82 40.56
C SER A 10 1.10 29.89 39.81
N PRO A 11 -0.07 29.64 40.30
CA PRO A 11 -1.02 28.78 39.61
C PRO A 11 -1.35 29.24 38.20
N ARG A 12 -1.45 30.53 38.03
CA ARG A 12 -1.81 31.08 36.72
C ARG A 12 -0.74 30.76 35.68
N LEU A 13 0.48 30.95 36.06
CA LEU A 13 1.59 30.66 35.15
C LEU A 13 1.60 29.22 34.73
N ARG A 14 1.33 28.31 35.62
CA ARG A 14 1.31 26.90 35.32
C ARG A 14 0.22 26.59 34.31
N SER A 15 -0.91 27.19 34.45
CA SER A 15 -2.00 26.96 33.53
C SER A 15 -1.64 27.30 32.10
N LEU A 16 -0.93 28.38 31.90
CA LEU A 16 -0.50 28.78 30.58
C LEU A 16 0.42 27.76 29.94
N ARG A 17 1.30 27.23 30.73
CA ARG A 17 2.23 26.21 30.21
C ARG A 17 1.52 24.96 29.74
N TRP A 18 0.49 24.58 30.46
CA TRP A 18 -0.28 23.39 30.08
C TRP A 18 -0.94 23.56 28.74
N MET A 19 -1.45 24.72 28.48
CA MET A 19 -2.12 24.97 27.20
C MET A 19 -1.15 24.84 26.03
N ILE A 20 0.06 25.30 26.21
CA ILE A 20 1.07 25.18 25.15
C ILE A 20 1.39 23.74 24.86
N ALA A 21 1.49 22.92 25.89
CA ALA A 21 1.79 21.51 25.71
C ALA A 21 0.73 20.79 24.90
N VAL A 22 -0.54 21.12 25.13
CA VAL A 22 -1.63 20.50 24.39
C VAL A 22 -1.56 20.84 22.91
N GLY A 23 -1.23 22.08 22.59
CA GLY A 23 -1.09 22.48 21.21
C GLY A 23 0.01 21.74 20.48
N ALA A 24 1.10 21.47 21.15
CA ALA A 24 2.21 20.74 20.54
C ALA A 24 1.82 19.30 20.20
N LEU A 25 1.04 18.64 21.04
CA LEU A 25 0.59 17.29 20.77
C LEU A 25 -0.31 17.22 19.55
N ALA A 26 -1.17 18.20 19.38
CA ALA A 26 -2.06 18.22 18.21
C ALA A 26 -1.26 18.31 16.89
N ALA A 27 -0.18 19.06 16.90
CA ALA A 27 0.64 19.20 15.71
C ALA A 27 1.33 17.91 15.31
N ILE A 28 1.70 17.09 16.29
CA ILE A 28 2.39 15.82 16.02
C ILE A 28 1.47 14.81 15.35
N ALA A 29 0.19 14.86 15.62
CA ALA A 29 -0.76 13.86 15.08
C ALA A 29 -0.99 14.01 13.58
N ALA A 30 -0.85 15.20 13.01
CA ALA A 30 -1.18 15.47 11.62
C ALA A 30 -0.36 14.65 10.61
N PRO A 31 0.96 14.50 10.75
CA PRO A 31 1.75 13.70 9.79
C PRO A 31 1.32 12.26 9.69
N GLY A 32 0.97 11.64 10.80
CA GLY A 32 0.55 10.25 10.80
C GLY A 32 -0.73 10.02 10.01
N ALA A 33 -1.67 10.94 10.08
CA ALA A 33 -2.91 10.85 9.33
C ALA A 33 -2.67 10.98 7.82
N ALA A 34 -1.76 11.85 7.42
CA ALA A 34 -1.42 12.02 6.01
C ALA A 34 -0.77 10.76 5.44
N ASP A 35 0.14 10.13 6.17
CA ASP A 35 0.80 8.92 5.73
C ASP A 35 -0.20 7.77 5.58
N ALA A 36 -1.15 7.65 6.49
CA ALA A 36 -2.16 6.61 6.41
C ALA A 36 -3.02 6.75 5.16
N ARG A 37 -3.37 7.98 4.76
CA ARG A 37 -4.15 8.21 3.55
C ARG A 37 -3.36 7.85 2.30
N VAL A 38 -2.10 8.20 2.24
CA VAL A 38 -1.24 7.86 1.11
C VAL A 38 -1.12 6.34 0.97
N GLY A 39 -1.01 5.61 2.09
CA GLY A 39 -0.92 4.16 2.07
C GLY A 39 -2.17 3.45 1.58
N ARG A 40 -3.30 4.16 1.46
CA ARG A 40 -4.56 3.59 0.96
C ARG A 40 -4.93 4.03 -0.44
N ALA A 41 -4.05 4.73 -1.12
CA ALA A 41 -4.36 5.29 -2.43
C ALA A 41 -4.75 4.23 -3.46
N TYR A 42 -4.25 3.01 -3.30
CA TYR A 42 -4.48 1.93 -4.26
C TYR A 42 -5.27 0.78 -3.67
N ASP A 43 -5.91 0.97 -2.53
CA ASP A 43 -6.73 -0.06 -1.91
C ASP A 43 -7.88 -0.49 -2.82
N GLY A 44 -8.19 -1.76 -2.77
CA GLY A 44 -9.31 -2.32 -3.49
C GLY A 44 -8.99 -3.62 -4.19
N VAL A 45 -9.93 -4.08 -5.00
CA VAL A 45 -9.77 -5.29 -5.81
C VAL A 45 -9.38 -4.87 -7.21
N TRP A 46 -8.30 -5.46 -7.69
CA TRP A 46 -7.75 -5.19 -9.01
C TRP A 46 -7.87 -6.42 -9.89
N ASN A 47 -8.51 -6.26 -11.03
CA ASN A 47 -8.58 -7.32 -12.02
C ASN A 47 -7.35 -7.22 -12.92
N VAL A 48 -6.51 -8.25 -12.91
CA VAL A 48 -5.24 -8.25 -13.61
C VAL A 48 -5.32 -9.25 -14.76
N VAL A 49 -5.06 -8.77 -15.97
CA VAL A 49 -5.07 -9.59 -17.18
C VAL A 49 -3.64 -9.76 -17.67
N PHE A 50 -3.26 -11.00 -17.88
CA PHE A 50 -1.90 -11.37 -18.29
C PHE A 50 -1.85 -11.70 -19.77
N ALA A 51 -0.83 -11.23 -20.45
CA ALA A 51 -0.52 -11.59 -21.83
C ALA A 51 0.88 -12.21 -21.88
N THR A 52 1.02 -13.28 -22.60
CA THR A 52 2.30 -13.97 -22.78
C THR A 52 2.94 -13.47 -24.07
N THR A 53 4.17 -12.95 -23.93
CA THR A 53 4.95 -12.49 -25.08
C THR A 53 6.15 -13.41 -25.35
N ARG A 54 6.46 -14.30 -24.41
CA ARG A 54 7.58 -15.23 -24.53
C ARG A 54 7.20 -16.53 -23.84
N GLY A 55 7.44 -17.66 -24.52
CA GLY A 55 7.06 -18.97 -24.02
C GLY A 55 5.70 -19.41 -24.56
N THR A 56 5.22 -20.56 -24.07
CA THR A 56 3.99 -21.17 -24.57
C THR A 56 2.81 -21.06 -23.61
N CYS A 57 2.92 -20.21 -22.59
CA CYS A 57 1.86 -20.04 -21.61
C CYS A 57 0.64 -19.34 -22.22
N SER A 58 -0.52 -19.59 -21.65
CA SER A 58 -1.77 -18.98 -22.11
C SER A 58 -1.76 -17.46 -21.93
N SER A 59 -2.41 -16.76 -22.85
CA SER A 59 -2.65 -15.33 -22.76
C SER A 59 -4.11 -15.05 -22.42
N GLY A 60 -4.38 -13.81 -21.98
CA GLY A 60 -5.74 -13.40 -21.64
C GLY A 60 -6.21 -13.94 -20.30
N TYR A 61 -5.31 -14.39 -19.48
CA TYR A 61 -5.63 -14.94 -18.18
C TYR A 61 -5.92 -13.81 -17.19
N SER A 62 -7.05 -13.91 -16.50
CA SER A 62 -7.50 -12.84 -15.60
C SER A 62 -7.53 -13.34 -14.16
N VAL A 63 -6.94 -12.57 -13.26
CA VAL A 63 -6.84 -12.94 -11.84
C VAL A 63 -7.15 -11.72 -10.97
N PRO A 64 -7.99 -11.85 -9.93
CA PRO A 64 -8.22 -10.76 -9.00
C PRO A 64 -7.15 -10.70 -7.92
N PHE A 65 -6.63 -9.51 -7.69
CA PHE A 65 -5.71 -9.22 -6.60
C PHE A 65 -6.32 -8.19 -5.68
N THR A 66 -5.99 -8.25 -4.39
CA THR A 66 -6.44 -7.27 -3.41
C THR A 66 -5.26 -6.45 -2.94
N VAL A 67 -5.43 -5.14 -2.91
CA VAL A 67 -4.46 -4.22 -2.31
C VAL A 67 -5.06 -3.65 -1.04
N THR A 68 -4.35 -3.79 0.06
CA THR A 68 -4.72 -3.25 1.36
C THR A 68 -3.51 -2.55 1.95
N GLY A 69 -3.58 -1.23 2.07
CA GLY A 69 -2.44 -0.42 2.43
C GLY A 69 -1.40 -0.49 1.34
N SER A 70 -0.23 -0.98 1.66
CA SER A 70 0.84 -1.18 0.68
C SER A 70 1.03 -2.65 0.32
N ARG A 71 0.12 -3.53 0.72
CA ARG A 71 0.28 -4.97 0.57
C ARG A 71 -0.63 -5.52 -0.51
N VAL A 72 -0.08 -6.38 -1.34
CA VAL A 72 -0.84 -7.11 -2.37
C VAL A 72 -1.05 -8.53 -1.91
N SER A 73 -2.27 -9.02 -2.07
CA SER A 73 -2.64 -10.39 -1.73
C SER A 73 -3.61 -10.94 -2.76
N SER A 74 -3.87 -12.24 -2.69
CA SER A 74 -4.81 -12.88 -3.60
C SER A 74 -6.24 -12.61 -3.17
N ALA A 75 -7.11 -12.29 -4.13
CA ALA A 75 -8.55 -12.27 -3.90
C ALA A 75 -9.20 -13.57 -4.41
N GLY A 76 -8.43 -14.42 -5.08
CA GLY A 76 -8.87 -15.72 -5.55
C GLY A 76 -8.01 -16.83 -4.97
N GLY A 77 -7.70 -17.83 -5.75
CA GLY A 77 -6.84 -18.93 -5.32
C GLY A 77 -5.37 -18.60 -5.49
N GLY A 78 -4.52 -19.48 -4.96
CA GLY A 78 -3.08 -19.32 -5.06
C GLY A 78 -2.49 -18.47 -3.97
N ARG A 79 -1.19 -18.33 -4.02
CA ARG A 79 -0.43 -17.58 -3.02
C ARG A 79 0.18 -16.35 -3.68
N VAL A 80 -0.20 -15.18 -3.22
CA VAL A 80 0.26 -13.90 -3.76
C VAL A 80 0.86 -13.09 -2.63
N SER A 81 2.03 -12.52 -2.88
CA SER A 81 2.65 -11.57 -1.96
C SER A 81 3.25 -10.43 -2.77
N GLY A 82 3.29 -9.25 -2.19
CA GLY A 82 3.87 -8.12 -2.87
C GLY A 82 3.53 -6.81 -2.19
N SER A 83 3.97 -5.74 -2.82
CA SER A 83 3.81 -4.40 -2.28
C SER A 83 3.56 -3.38 -3.38
N VAL A 84 2.92 -2.28 -2.96
CA VAL A 84 2.71 -1.10 -3.79
C VAL A 84 3.28 0.09 -3.02
N ASN A 85 4.19 0.85 -3.64
CA ASN A 85 4.75 2.02 -2.99
C ASN A 85 3.90 3.27 -3.28
N ARG A 86 4.30 4.41 -2.71
CA ARG A 86 3.58 5.68 -2.84
C ARG A 86 3.38 6.12 -4.27
N ALA A 87 4.37 5.87 -5.11
CA ALA A 87 4.33 6.28 -6.50
C ALA A 87 3.54 5.32 -7.38
N GLY A 88 2.97 4.26 -6.79
CA GLY A 88 2.25 3.25 -7.52
C GLY A 88 3.12 2.12 -8.05
N GLY A 89 4.41 2.11 -7.72
CA GLY A 89 5.28 1.02 -8.12
C GLY A 89 4.88 -0.29 -7.47
N VAL A 90 4.78 -1.36 -8.26
CA VAL A 90 4.29 -2.66 -7.83
C VAL A 90 5.38 -3.70 -7.98
N ALA A 91 5.53 -4.55 -6.97
CA ALA A 91 6.37 -5.74 -7.05
C ALA A 91 5.58 -6.88 -6.43
N VAL A 92 5.37 -7.97 -7.18
CA VAL A 92 4.50 -9.06 -6.77
C VAL A 92 5.13 -10.40 -7.11
N GLN A 93 4.88 -11.38 -6.25
CA GLN A 93 5.23 -12.77 -6.47
C GLN A 93 4.01 -13.65 -6.32
N VAL A 94 3.84 -14.58 -7.24
CA VAL A 94 2.68 -15.47 -7.30
C VAL A 94 3.17 -16.91 -7.33
N SER A 95 2.53 -17.78 -6.56
CA SER A 95 2.82 -19.21 -6.55
C SER A 95 1.52 -19.99 -6.58
N VAL A 96 1.42 -20.97 -7.48
CA VAL A 96 0.29 -21.88 -7.57
C VAL A 96 0.87 -23.26 -7.85
N GLY A 97 0.84 -24.15 -6.87
CA GLY A 97 1.47 -25.45 -6.99
C GLY A 97 2.95 -25.30 -7.27
N ALA A 98 3.44 -25.97 -8.32
CA ALA A 98 4.83 -25.90 -8.74
C ALA A 98 5.14 -24.68 -9.62
N SER A 99 4.11 -23.94 -10.02
CA SER A 99 4.28 -22.74 -10.86
C SER A 99 4.53 -21.51 -10.01
N HIS A 100 5.43 -20.65 -10.47
CA HIS A 100 5.68 -19.38 -9.80
C HIS A 100 6.06 -18.30 -10.80
N ALA A 101 5.71 -17.07 -10.46
CA ALA A 101 5.97 -15.92 -11.31
C ALA A 101 6.26 -14.70 -10.45
N SER A 102 6.99 -13.77 -11.02
CA SER A 102 7.20 -12.45 -10.42
C SER A 102 6.82 -11.38 -11.43
N GLY A 103 6.29 -10.28 -10.94
CA GLY A 103 5.89 -9.18 -11.78
C GLY A 103 6.16 -7.85 -11.14
N GLY A 104 6.25 -6.84 -11.98
CA GLY A 104 6.44 -5.47 -11.55
C GLY A 104 5.81 -4.52 -12.53
N GLY A 105 5.61 -3.30 -12.09
CA GLY A 105 5.00 -2.28 -12.92
C GLY A 105 4.52 -1.11 -12.09
N ARG A 106 3.46 -0.47 -12.55
CA ARG A 106 2.96 0.75 -11.92
C ARG A 106 1.47 0.84 -11.98
N LEU A 107 0.87 1.25 -10.86
CA LEU A 107 -0.54 1.63 -10.79
C LEU A 107 -0.65 3.15 -10.89
N THR A 108 -1.68 3.62 -11.58
CA THR A 108 -1.98 5.05 -11.72
C THR A 108 -3.49 5.21 -11.69
N GLY A 109 -4.01 5.85 -10.66
CA GLY A 109 -5.46 5.96 -10.48
C GLY A 109 -6.11 4.58 -10.34
N ASN A 110 -6.98 4.23 -11.28
CA ASN A 110 -7.70 2.95 -11.27
C ASN A 110 -7.18 1.95 -12.29
N SER A 111 -6.01 2.19 -12.86
CA SER A 111 -5.42 1.30 -13.86
C SER A 111 -3.97 1.03 -13.56
N GLY A 112 -3.43 0.00 -14.19
CA GLY A 112 -2.04 -0.35 -14.01
C GLY A 112 -1.53 -1.19 -15.16
N ALA A 113 -0.21 -1.28 -15.27
CA ALA A 113 0.45 -2.07 -16.30
C ALA A 113 1.85 -2.42 -15.87
N GLY A 114 2.38 -3.46 -16.45
CA GLY A 114 3.73 -3.88 -16.16
C GLY A 114 4.11 -5.14 -16.92
N SER A 115 5.13 -5.81 -16.42
CA SER A 115 5.65 -7.03 -17.00
C SER A 115 5.75 -8.12 -15.93
N TRP A 116 5.83 -9.36 -16.40
CA TRP A 116 5.97 -10.52 -15.53
C TRP A 116 6.84 -11.56 -16.19
N ARG A 117 7.38 -12.45 -15.38
CA ARG A 117 8.11 -13.64 -15.84
C ARG A 117 7.95 -14.74 -14.80
N GLY A 118 8.03 -15.97 -15.26
CA GLY A 118 7.90 -17.09 -14.35
C GLY A 118 8.08 -18.43 -15.02
N ILE A 119 7.93 -19.47 -14.21
CA ILE A 119 7.92 -20.85 -14.65
C ILE A 119 6.53 -21.38 -14.38
N ILE A 120 5.80 -21.67 -15.46
CA ILE A 120 4.41 -22.08 -15.40
C ILE A 120 4.33 -23.49 -15.98
N SER A 121 3.98 -24.45 -15.15
CA SER A 121 3.92 -25.87 -15.54
C SER A 121 5.20 -26.33 -16.26
N GLY A 122 6.34 -25.85 -15.75
CA GLY A 122 7.65 -26.23 -16.30
C GLY A 122 8.16 -25.35 -17.43
N ASP A 123 7.35 -24.46 -17.98
CA ASP A 123 7.76 -23.58 -19.08
C ASP A 123 8.21 -22.23 -18.57
N ASN A 124 9.31 -21.73 -19.14
CA ASN A 124 9.76 -20.37 -18.92
C ASN A 124 8.93 -19.41 -19.77
N CYS A 125 8.15 -18.57 -19.12
CA CYS A 125 7.28 -17.63 -19.80
C CYS A 125 7.51 -16.21 -19.27
N ALA A 126 7.20 -15.24 -20.12
CA ALA A 126 7.24 -13.84 -19.75
C ALA A 126 6.19 -13.10 -20.56
N GLY A 127 5.81 -11.92 -20.09
CA GLY A 127 4.84 -11.13 -20.79
C GLY A 127 4.54 -9.83 -20.08
N THR A 128 3.37 -9.31 -20.36
CA THR A 128 2.88 -8.04 -19.79
C THR A 128 1.58 -8.28 -19.03
N TRP A 129 1.21 -7.32 -18.22
CA TRP A 129 -0.06 -7.36 -17.52
C TRP A 129 -0.71 -5.98 -17.51
N HIS A 130 -2.02 -5.96 -17.48
CA HIS A 130 -2.82 -4.78 -17.30
C HIS A 130 -3.79 -5.01 -16.14
N ALA A 131 -4.02 -3.98 -15.36
CA ALA A 131 -4.91 -4.07 -14.20
C ALA A 131 -5.91 -2.94 -14.20
N THR A 132 -7.11 -3.25 -13.70
CA THR A 132 -8.18 -2.28 -13.54
C THR A 132 -8.79 -2.49 -12.15
N ARG A 133 -8.95 -1.41 -11.41
CA ARG A 133 -9.57 -1.48 -10.09
C ARG A 133 -11.09 -1.50 -10.25
N SER A 134 -11.71 -2.44 -9.54
CA SER A 134 -13.18 -2.55 -9.52
C SER A 134 -13.83 -1.46 -8.72
#